data_c400bd3af7ab204f13c6b8fe333c42c3
#
_entry.id   c400bd3af7ab204f13c6b8fe333c42c3
#
_cell.length_a   1.000
_cell.length_b   1.000
_cell.length_c   1.000
_cell.angle_alpha   90.00
_cell.angle_beta   90.00
_cell.angle_gamma   90.00
#
_symmetry.space_group_name_H-M   'P 1'
#
loop_
_entity.id
_entity.type
_entity.pdbx_description
1 polymer ?
#
loop_
_entity_poly.entity_id
_entity_poly.type
_entity_poly.pdbx_seq_one_letter_code
_entity_poly.pdbx_strand_id
1 'polypeptide(L)'
;MNTLGFYNKNARNYTEQTRMVDLSELYEDFEECLDPGARILDLGCGSGRDSKYFLEKGYAVIPVDGSAEMCIAASEYLHIPVRQMLFSELKFKNEFDGIWACASLLHVPKTQIRDIMAKVERALKTDGVLYASFKYGEEEKNIDGRHFSFYNETDLDWISDLGLIEYWISEDARPNKQGEKWLNTLWRKT
;
A
#
# COMPACT_ATOMS: atom_id res chain seq x y z
N MET A 1 20.69 -4.64 -8.69
CA MET A 1 19.78 -4.96 -7.57
C MET A 1 18.40 -4.51 -8.03
N ASN A 2 17.34 -5.27 -7.76
CA ASN A 2 15.97 -4.86 -8.05
C ASN A 2 15.26 -4.46 -6.73
N THR A 3 14.03 -3.96 -6.81
CA THR A 3 13.24 -3.49 -5.66
C THR A 3 13.17 -4.52 -4.53
N LEU A 4 12.85 -5.78 -4.82
CA LEU A 4 12.80 -6.83 -3.80
C LEU A 4 14.17 -7.12 -3.18
N GLY A 5 15.22 -7.14 -4.01
CA GLY A 5 16.60 -7.32 -3.52
C GLY A 5 17.05 -6.20 -2.59
N PHE A 6 16.57 -4.97 -2.81
CA PHE A 6 16.81 -3.86 -1.89
C PHE A 6 16.13 -4.10 -0.54
N TYR A 7 14.83 -4.43 -0.54
CA TYR A 7 14.08 -4.66 0.69
C TYR A 7 14.59 -5.88 1.46
N ASN A 8 14.91 -6.98 0.78
CA ASN A 8 15.53 -8.14 1.43
C ASN A 8 16.84 -7.78 2.13
N LYS A 9 17.70 -6.97 1.48
CA LYS A 9 18.98 -6.57 2.06
C LYS A 9 18.86 -5.59 3.22
N ASN A 10 17.85 -4.72 3.20
CA ASN A 10 17.74 -3.58 4.09
C ASN A 10 16.55 -3.66 5.07
N ALA A 11 15.89 -4.82 5.19
CA ALA A 11 14.65 -4.97 5.95
C ALA A 11 14.73 -4.39 7.36
N ARG A 12 15.79 -4.72 8.12
CA ARG A 12 15.98 -4.25 9.48
C ARG A 12 16.06 -2.72 9.57
N ASN A 13 16.94 -2.12 8.79
CA ASN A 13 17.11 -0.66 8.78
C ASN A 13 15.85 0.06 8.30
N TYR A 14 15.17 -0.48 7.29
CA TYR A 14 13.92 0.08 6.77
C TYR A 14 12.80 0.02 7.81
N THR A 15 12.64 -1.09 8.52
CA THR A 15 11.63 -1.21 9.57
C THR A 15 11.87 -0.26 10.74
N GLU A 16 13.12 -0.07 11.17
CA GLU A 16 13.48 0.91 12.20
C GLU A 16 13.12 2.35 11.80
N GLN A 17 13.28 2.70 10.52
CA GLN A 17 13.00 4.04 10.01
C GLN A 17 11.50 4.31 9.77
N THR A 18 10.70 3.28 9.55
CA THR A 18 9.31 3.47 9.10
C THR A 18 8.25 3.17 10.14
N ARG A 19 8.55 2.36 11.17
CA ARG A 19 7.55 1.97 12.19
C ARG A 19 7.00 3.13 13.02
N MET A 20 7.79 4.18 13.21
CA MET A 20 7.42 5.32 14.05
C MET A 20 6.85 6.50 13.25
N VAL A 21 6.67 6.34 11.93
CA VAL A 21 6.07 7.40 11.11
C VAL A 21 4.57 7.44 11.39
N ASP A 22 4.09 8.61 11.79
CA ASP A 22 2.68 8.86 12.05
C ASP A 22 1.91 9.07 10.72
N LEU A 23 0.89 8.25 10.49
CA LEU A 23 -0.03 8.34 9.37
C LEU A 23 -1.50 8.39 9.83
N SER A 24 -1.75 8.85 11.05
CA SER A 24 -3.09 8.85 11.67
C SER A 24 -4.15 9.52 10.80
N GLU A 25 -3.82 10.66 10.16
CA GLU A 25 -4.73 11.36 9.26
C GLU A 25 -5.15 10.49 8.06
N LEU A 26 -4.22 9.72 7.48
CA LEU A 26 -4.52 8.84 6.33
C LEU A 26 -5.36 7.63 6.73
N TYR A 27 -5.22 7.15 7.97
CA TYR A 27 -6.06 6.04 8.45
C TYR A 27 -7.50 6.48 8.65
N GLU A 28 -7.74 7.68 9.19
CA GLU A 28 -9.08 8.21 9.45
C GLU A 28 -9.91 8.23 8.17
N ASP A 29 -9.41 8.79 7.08
CA ASP A 29 -10.11 8.84 5.78
C ASP A 29 -10.49 7.45 5.27
N PHE A 30 -9.61 6.46 5.43
CA PHE A 30 -9.88 5.09 5.01
C PHE A 30 -10.88 4.38 5.95
N GLU A 31 -10.75 4.57 7.27
CA GLU A 31 -11.64 3.97 8.28
C GLU A 31 -13.08 4.48 8.15
N GLU A 32 -13.30 5.75 7.77
CA GLU A 32 -14.64 6.30 7.53
C GLU A 32 -15.43 5.54 6.44
N CYS A 33 -14.72 4.82 5.58
CA CYS A 33 -15.31 4.00 4.52
C CYS A 33 -15.57 2.55 4.92
N LEU A 34 -15.25 2.14 6.16
CA LEU A 34 -15.28 0.74 6.60
C LEU A 34 -16.20 0.53 7.78
N ASP A 35 -16.88 -0.60 7.80
CA ASP A 35 -17.60 -1.06 8.99
C ASP A 35 -16.64 -1.59 10.08
N PRO A 36 -17.01 -1.50 11.37
CA PRO A 36 -16.24 -2.10 12.46
C PRO A 36 -15.98 -3.59 12.23
N GLY A 37 -14.71 -4.02 12.37
CA GLY A 37 -14.30 -5.40 12.16
C GLY A 37 -14.16 -5.81 10.69
N ALA A 38 -14.22 -4.87 9.75
CA ALA A 38 -14.01 -5.10 8.33
C ALA A 38 -12.71 -5.87 8.06
N ARG A 39 -12.70 -6.64 6.97
CA ARG A 39 -11.53 -7.42 6.54
C ARG A 39 -10.67 -6.59 5.60
N ILE A 40 -9.44 -6.32 6.01
CA ILE A 40 -8.47 -5.48 5.31
C ILE A 40 -7.31 -6.33 4.76
N LEU A 41 -6.97 -6.13 3.50
CA LEU A 41 -5.69 -6.57 2.92
C LEU A 41 -4.69 -5.41 3.04
N ASP A 42 -3.61 -5.60 3.79
CA ASP A 42 -2.46 -4.67 3.77
C ASP A 42 -1.48 -5.12 2.69
N LEU A 43 -1.54 -4.45 1.55
CA LEU A 43 -0.88 -4.83 0.30
C LEU A 43 0.50 -4.17 0.18
N GLY A 44 1.54 -4.91 0.52
CA GLY A 44 2.91 -4.40 0.66
C GLY A 44 3.12 -3.83 2.06
N CYS A 45 2.82 -4.63 3.08
CA CYS A 45 2.76 -4.19 4.48
C CYS A 45 4.10 -3.70 5.06
N GLY A 46 5.20 -3.97 4.38
CA GLY A 46 6.52 -3.51 4.77
C GLY A 46 6.88 -3.85 6.21
N SER A 47 7.05 -2.84 7.05
CA SER A 47 7.42 -2.99 8.47
C SER A 47 6.32 -3.53 9.37
N GLY A 48 5.08 -3.67 8.86
CA GLY A 48 3.90 -4.05 9.61
C GLY A 48 3.26 -2.91 10.43
N ARG A 49 3.70 -1.66 10.26
CA ARG A 49 3.17 -0.48 10.98
C ARG A 49 1.66 -0.35 10.80
N ASP A 50 1.20 -0.33 9.55
CA ASP A 50 -0.21 -0.09 9.21
C ASP A 50 -1.08 -1.29 9.61
N SER A 51 -0.61 -2.51 9.35
CA SER A 51 -1.25 -3.73 9.83
C SER A 51 -1.45 -3.72 11.34
N LYS A 52 -0.45 -3.28 12.11
CA LYS A 52 -0.56 -3.20 13.57
C LYS A 52 -1.63 -2.22 14.00
N TYR A 53 -1.66 -1.04 13.40
CA TYR A 53 -2.69 -0.04 13.66
C TYR A 53 -4.10 -0.62 13.45
N PHE A 54 -4.36 -1.21 12.29
CA PHE A 54 -5.67 -1.76 11.98
C PHE A 54 -6.05 -2.96 12.89
N LEU A 55 -5.10 -3.81 13.24
CA LEU A 55 -5.33 -4.90 14.21
C LEU A 55 -5.72 -4.36 15.59
N GLU A 56 -5.05 -3.32 16.08
CA GLU A 56 -5.35 -2.67 17.37
C GLU A 56 -6.71 -1.97 17.37
N LYS A 57 -7.19 -1.54 16.21
CA LYS A 57 -8.54 -1.00 15.99
C LYS A 57 -9.64 -2.08 15.87
N GLY A 58 -9.25 -3.36 15.82
CA GLY A 58 -10.19 -4.48 15.78
C GLY A 58 -10.56 -4.96 14.39
N TYR A 59 -9.86 -4.52 13.35
CA TYR A 59 -10.05 -5.03 11.98
C TYR A 59 -9.42 -6.41 11.78
N ALA A 60 -9.98 -7.20 10.85
CA ALA A 60 -9.41 -8.48 10.44
C ALA A 60 -8.37 -8.26 9.33
N VAL A 61 -7.08 -8.17 9.68
CA VAL A 61 -6.01 -7.80 8.74
C VAL A 61 -5.31 -9.02 8.17
N ILE A 62 -5.10 -9.02 6.85
CA ILE A 62 -4.26 -9.97 6.12
C ILE A 62 -3.06 -9.18 5.55
N PRO A 63 -1.90 -9.22 6.24
CA PRO A 63 -0.71 -8.55 5.74
C PRO A 63 0.01 -9.39 4.69
N VAL A 64 0.43 -8.75 3.58
CA VAL A 64 1.24 -9.39 2.54
C VAL A 64 2.38 -8.48 2.11
N ASP A 65 3.54 -9.06 1.78
CA ASP A 65 4.69 -8.34 1.21
C ASP A 65 5.44 -9.24 0.22
N GLY A 66 6.09 -8.63 -0.79
CA GLY A 66 6.89 -9.37 -1.76
C GLY A 66 8.26 -9.79 -1.25
N SER A 67 8.80 -9.10 -0.26
CA SER A 67 10.12 -9.37 0.33
C SER A 67 10.02 -10.38 1.47
N ALA A 68 10.77 -11.48 1.36
CA ALA A 68 10.82 -12.50 2.41
C ALA A 68 11.30 -11.94 3.74
N GLU A 69 12.35 -11.11 3.73
CA GLU A 69 12.91 -10.51 4.94
C GLU A 69 11.97 -9.48 5.59
N MET A 70 11.19 -8.74 4.79
CA MET A 70 10.14 -7.88 5.32
C MET A 70 9.02 -8.71 5.96
N CYS A 71 8.60 -9.81 5.33
CA CYS A 71 7.61 -10.73 5.91
C CYS A 71 8.06 -11.28 7.26
N ILE A 72 9.33 -11.67 7.41
CA ILE A 72 9.90 -12.15 8.68
C ILE A 72 9.84 -11.04 9.73
N ALA A 73 10.38 -9.85 9.42
CA ALA A 73 10.45 -8.74 10.35
C ALA A 73 9.06 -8.23 10.76
N ALA A 74 8.10 -8.21 9.84
CA ALA A 74 6.73 -7.81 10.14
C ALA A 74 5.98 -8.90 10.93
N SER A 75 6.17 -10.20 10.64
CA SER A 75 5.56 -11.29 11.40
C SER A 75 6.00 -11.29 12.86
N GLU A 76 7.29 -11.04 13.12
CA GLU A 76 7.82 -10.89 14.48
C GLU A 76 7.19 -9.71 15.23
N TYR A 77 7.02 -8.58 14.54
CA TYR A 77 6.44 -7.36 15.12
C TYR A 77 4.94 -7.48 15.40
N LEU A 78 4.21 -8.11 14.48
CA LEU A 78 2.75 -8.25 14.55
C LEU A 78 2.29 -9.44 15.40
N HIS A 79 3.18 -10.41 15.66
CA HIS A 79 2.86 -11.70 16.27
C HIS A 79 1.80 -12.51 15.49
N ILE A 80 1.68 -12.25 14.19
CA ILE A 80 0.85 -13.01 13.24
C ILE A 80 1.65 -13.29 11.97
N PRO A 81 1.30 -14.35 11.21
CA PRO A 81 1.97 -14.63 9.94
C PRO A 81 1.73 -13.52 8.91
N VAL A 82 2.81 -13.03 8.29
CA VAL A 82 2.78 -12.20 7.09
C VAL A 82 3.03 -13.09 5.88
N ARG A 83 2.15 -13.04 4.89
CA ARG A 83 2.25 -13.88 3.71
C ARG A 83 3.19 -13.25 2.69
N GLN A 84 4.22 -13.98 2.28
CA GLN A 84 5.01 -13.55 1.13
C GLN A 84 4.19 -13.71 -0.15
N MET A 85 3.98 -12.60 -0.88
CA MET A 85 3.17 -12.57 -2.09
C MET A 85 3.56 -11.37 -2.96
N LEU A 86 3.82 -11.60 -4.25
CA LEU A 86 3.97 -10.53 -5.22
C LEU A 86 2.60 -9.98 -5.64
N PHE A 87 2.53 -8.71 -6.05
CA PHE A 87 1.29 -8.12 -6.57
C PHE A 87 0.73 -8.90 -7.77
N SER A 88 1.61 -9.44 -8.63
CA SER A 88 1.22 -10.27 -9.77
C SER A 88 0.58 -11.62 -9.37
N GLU A 89 0.81 -12.07 -8.15
CA GLU A 89 0.31 -13.34 -7.61
C GLU A 89 -1.04 -13.23 -6.89
N LEU A 90 -1.59 -12.00 -6.77
CA LEU A 90 -2.91 -11.78 -6.17
C LEU A 90 -3.97 -12.64 -6.87
N LYS A 91 -4.61 -13.54 -6.09
CA LYS A 91 -5.66 -14.46 -6.54
C LYS A 91 -6.95 -14.34 -5.74
N PHE A 92 -7.01 -13.41 -4.79
CA PHE A 92 -8.19 -13.14 -3.98
C PHE A 92 -9.37 -12.73 -4.86
N LYS A 93 -10.58 -13.05 -4.40
CA LYS A 93 -11.80 -12.74 -5.15
C LYS A 93 -12.94 -12.43 -4.18
N ASN A 94 -13.41 -11.19 -4.18
CA ASN A 94 -14.49 -10.72 -3.31
C ASN A 94 -14.27 -11.06 -1.81
N GLU A 95 -13.07 -10.81 -1.32
CA GLU A 95 -12.68 -11.21 0.04
C GLU A 95 -12.55 -10.04 1.02
N PHE A 96 -12.21 -8.83 0.53
CA PHE A 96 -11.85 -7.71 1.38
C PHE A 96 -12.86 -6.58 1.30
N ASP A 97 -13.18 -6.03 2.45
CA ASP A 97 -13.96 -4.79 2.59
C ASP A 97 -13.08 -3.57 2.31
N GLY A 98 -11.79 -3.66 2.64
CA GLY A 98 -10.78 -2.66 2.36
C GLY A 98 -9.46 -3.25 1.87
N ILE A 99 -8.77 -2.53 0.99
CA ILE A 99 -7.37 -2.80 0.63
C ILE A 99 -6.57 -1.53 0.93
N TRP A 100 -5.53 -1.69 1.72
CA TRP A 100 -4.59 -0.64 2.06
C TRP A 100 -3.29 -0.85 1.30
N ALA A 101 -2.91 0.09 0.43
CA ALA A 101 -1.71 0.02 -0.41
C ALA A 101 -0.84 1.28 -0.25
N CYS A 102 -0.47 1.58 1.00
CA CYS A 102 0.33 2.75 1.33
C CYS A 102 1.77 2.60 0.84
N ALA A 103 2.21 3.48 -0.04
CA ALA A 103 3.57 3.54 -0.56
C ALA A 103 4.11 2.18 -1.11
N SER A 104 3.24 1.37 -1.69
CA SER A 104 3.58 0.02 -2.16
C SER A 104 3.43 -0.15 -3.67
N LEU A 105 2.27 0.19 -4.25
CA LEU A 105 1.99 0.05 -5.69
C LEU A 105 2.87 0.95 -6.58
N LEU A 106 3.48 1.98 -6.01
CA LEU A 106 4.45 2.83 -6.69
C LEU A 106 5.70 2.07 -7.19
N HIS A 107 5.92 0.83 -6.75
CA HIS A 107 7.00 -0.03 -7.24
C HIS A 107 6.62 -0.85 -8.47
N VAL A 108 5.38 -0.73 -8.93
CA VAL A 108 4.88 -1.38 -10.15
C VAL A 108 5.17 -0.46 -11.35
N PRO A 109 5.80 -0.96 -12.42
CA PRO A 109 5.96 -0.18 -13.65
C PRO A 109 4.63 0.32 -14.21
N LYS A 110 4.59 1.54 -14.76
CA LYS A 110 3.38 2.13 -15.35
C LYS A 110 2.75 1.22 -16.42
N THR A 111 3.55 0.46 -17.14
CA THR A 111 3.08 -0.52 -18.13
C THR A 111 2.33 -1.71 -17.54
N GLN A 112 2.45 -1.96 -16.22
CA GLN A 112 1.86 -3.10 -15.54
C GLN A 112 0.79 -2.71 -14.51
N ILE A 113 0.66 -1.42 -14.18
CA ILE A 113 -0.20 -0.97 -13.08
C ILE A 113 -1.67 -1.37 -13.29
N ARG A 114 -2.20 -1.24 -14.51
CA ARG A 114 -3.59 -1.62 -14.80
C ARG A 114 -3.89 -3.09 -14.53
N ASP A 115 -2.97 -3.99 -14.90
CA ASP A 115 -3.13 -5.42 -14.65
C ASP A 115 -3.14 -5.73 -13.14
N ILE A 116 -2.34 -5.01 -12.37
CA ILE A 116 -2.32 -5.14 -10.90
C ILE A 116 -3.59 -4.55 -10.30
N MET A 117 -4.02 -3.36 -10.74
CA MET A 117 -5.27 -2.74 -10.27
C MET A 117 -6.50 -3.60 -10.55
N ALA A 118 -6.56 -4.26 -11.71
CA ALA A 118 -7.63 -5.23 -12.01
C ALA A 118 -7.64 -6.44 -11.04
N LYS A 119 -6.47 -6.85 -10.52
CA LYS A 119 -6.40 -7.90 -9.49
C LYS A 119 -6.83 -7.38 -8.12
N VAL A 120 -6.48 -6.14 -7.79
CA VAL A 120 -6.91 -5.43 -6.58
C VAL A 120 -8.43 -5.28 -6.57
N GLU A 121 -9.01 -4.79 -7.66
CA GLU A 121 -10.47 -4.68 -7.83
C GLU A 121 -11.16 -6.03 -7.63
N ARG A 122 -10.64 -7.08 -8.25
CA ARG A 122 -11.21 -8.44 -8.10
C ARG A 122 -11.14 -8.95 -6.66
N ALA A 123 -10.14 -8.55 -5.88
CA ALA A 123 -9.98 -8.94 -4.48
C ALA A 123 -10.97 -8.23 -3.55
N LEU A 124 -11.39 -7.01 -3.90
CA LEU A 124 -12.42 -6.25 -3.18
C LEU A 124 -13.80 -6.90 -3.32
N LYS A 125 -14.59 -6.85 -2.26
CA LYS A 125 -16.04 -7.06 -2.30
C LYS A 125 -16.72 -5.91 -3.05
N THR A 126 -17.97 -6.09 -3.43
CA THR A 126 -18.83 -4.96 -3.87
C THR A 126 -18.87 -3.92 -2.77
N ASP A 127 -18.84 -2.65 -3.13
CA ASP A 127 -18.71 -1.48 -2.24
C ASP A 127 -17.39 -1.40 -1.44
N GLY A 128 -16.50 -2.37 -1.61
CA GLY A 128 -15.19 -2.37 -0.96
C GLY A 128 -14.31 -1.22 -1.44
N VAL A 129 -13.42 -0.74 -0.57
CA VAL A 129 -12.60 0.44 -0.80
C VAL A 129 -11.11 0.12 -0.94
N LEU A 130 -10.42 0.88 -1.78
CA LEU A 130 -8.97 0.87 -1.93
C LEU A 130 -8.42 2.22 -1.52
N TYR A 131 -7.48 2.23 -0.59
CA TYR A 131 -6.54 3.32 -0.43
C TYR A 131 -5.21 2.98 -1.11
N ALA A 132 -4.67 3.90 -1.90
CA ALA A 132 -3.32 3.79 -2.43
C ALA A 132 -2.60 5.13 -2.44
N SER A 133 -1.30 5.11 -2.16
CA SER A 133 -0.47 6.30 -2.27
C SER A 133 0.73 6.10 -3.18
N PHE A 134 1.03 7.16 -3.93
CA PHE A 134 2.10 7.22 -4.91
C PHE A 134 2.97 8.45 -4.69
N LYS A 135 4.23 8.41 -5.11
CA LYS A 135 5.01 9.64 -5.21
C LYS A 135 4.41 10.56 -6.26
N TYR A 136 4.26 11.85 -5.92
CA TYR A 136 3.68 12.83 -6.82
C TYR A 136 4.64 13.22 -7.92
N GLY A 137 4.21 13.13 -9.19
CA GLY A 137 5.00 13.46 -10.39
C GLY A 137 4.58 12.65 -11.61
N GLU A 138 5.41 12.65 -12.66
CA GLU A 138 5.06 12.01 -13.96
C GLU A 138 6.02 10.90 -14.38
N GLU A 139 7.16 10.80 -13.74
CA GLU A 139 8.30 10.00 -14.22
C GLU A 139 8.33 8.59 -13.62
N GLU A 140 9.15 7.74 -14.20
CA GLU A 140 9.60 6.49 -13.62
C GLU A 140 11.10 6.59 -13.34
N LYS A 141 11.53 6.20 -12.15
CA LYS A 141 12.94 6.27 -11.71
C LYS A 141 13.39 5.01 -11.01
N ASN A 142 14.67 4.71 -11.15
CA ASN A 142 15.36 3.77 -10.26
C ASN A 142 16.19 4.55 -9.25
N ILE A 143 15.84 4.46 -7.96
CA ILE A 143 16.52 5.12 -6.86
C ILE A 143 17.03 4.07 -5.90
N ASP A 144 18.34 4.00 -5.68
CA ASP A 144 19.00 3.02 -4.80
C ASP A 144 18.65 1.57 -5.13
N GLY A 145 18.41 1.25 -6.41
CA GLY A 145 18.04 -0.08 -6.88
C GLY A 145 16.55 -0.41 -6.74
N ARG A 146 15.71 0.54 -6.33
CA ARG A 146 14.25 0.43 -6.31
C ARG A 146 13.66 1.14 -7.50
N HIS A 147 12.72 0.51 -8.17
CA HIS A 147 11.86 1.15 -9.15
C HIS A 147 10.79 1.99 -8.46
N PHE A 148 10.53 3.20 -9.00
CA PHE A 148 9.46 4.09 -8.58
C PHE A 148 8.72 4.63 -9.80
N SER A 149 7.42 4.43 -9.82
CA SER A 149 6.49 5.10 -10.73
C SER A 149 5.82 6.25 -10.00
N PHE A 150 5.97 7.45 -10.53
CA PHE A 150 5.35 8.66 -10.01
C PHE A 150 4.02 8.88 -10.73
N TYR A 151 3.04 9.42 -10.02
CA TYR A 151 1.71 9.69 -10.56
C TYR A 151 1.24 11.07 -10.15
N ASN A 152 0.37 11.66 -10.94
CA ASN A 152 -0.36 12.87 -10.63
C ASN A 152 -1.86 12.68 -10.89
N GLU A 153 -2.67 13.71 -10.66
CA GLU A 153 -4.12 13.67 -10.80
C GLU A 153 -4.58 13.30 -12.22
N THR A 154 -3.79 13.57 -13.25
CA THR A 154 -4.16 13.23 -14.65
C THR A 154 -4.00 11.75 -14.96
N ASP A 155 -3.29 11.01 -14.11
CA ASP A 155 -3.13 9.57 -14.26
C ASP A 155 -4.33 8.78 -13.73
N LEU A 156 -5.18 9.35 -12.86
CA LEU A 156 -6.19 8.64 -12.09
C LEU A 156 -7.26 7.98 -12.96
N ASP A 157 -7.63 8.60 -14.06
CA ASP A 157 -8.66 8.08 -14.98
C ASP A 157 -8.24 6.78 -15.69
N TRP A 158 -6.93 6.55 -15.83
CA TRP A 158 -6.46 5.40 -16.60
C TRP A 158 -5.83 4.28 -15.77
N ILE A 159 -5.41 4.53 -14.52
CA ILE A 159 -4.74 3.51 -13.71
C ILE A 159 -5.69 2.46 -13.14
N SER A 160 -6.98 2.81 -12.97
CA SER A 160 -7.99 1.92 -12.38
C SER A 160 -9.35 2.13 -13.03
N ASP A 161 -10.13 1.05 -13.06
CA ASP A 161 -11.55 1.09 -13.42
C ASP A 161 -12.47 1.23 -12.18
N LEU A 162 -11.90 1.29 -10.97
CA LEU A 162 -12.62 1.59 -9.73
C LEU A 162 -13.13 3.04 -9.74
N GLY A 163 -14.29 3.27 -9.13
CA GLY A 163 -14.82 4.62 -8.93
C GLY A 163 -13.94 5.42 -7.96
N LEU A 164 -13.35 6.51 -8.43
CA LEU A 164 -12.59 7.43 -7.58
C LEU A 164 -13.54 8.13 -6.62
N ILE A 165 -13.29 8.03 -5.30
CA ILE A 165 -14.00 8.78 -4.27
C ILE A 165 -13.36 10.17 -4.16
N GLU A 166 -12.05 10.20 -3.88
CA GLU A 166 -11.27 11.42 -3.74
C GLU A 166 -9.78 11.18 -3.94
N TYR A 167 -9.05 12.26 -4.12
CA TYR A 167 -7.60 12.29 -4.04
C TYR A 167 -7.13 13.58 -3.35
N TRP A 168 -5.95 13.52 -2.73
CA TRP A 168 -5.30 14.70 -2.16
C TRP A 168 -3.78 14.57 -2.21
N ILE A 169 -3.12 15.71 -2.11
CA ILE A 169 -1.66 15.78 -2.10
C ILE A 169 -1.20 16.13 -0.70
N SER A 170 -0.33 15.29 -0.13
CA SER A 170 0.31 15.54 1.16
C SER A 170 1.83 15.65 1.02
N GLU A 171 2.47 16.22 2.03
CA GLU A 171 3.93 16.13 2.18
C GLU A 171 4.34 14.81 2.82
N ASP A 172 5.61 14.41 2.63
CA ASP A 172 6.15 13.21 3.28
C ASP A 172 6.20 13.43 4.80
N ALA A 173 5.59 12.52 5.56
CA ALA A 173 5.53 12.59 7.02
C ALA A 173 6.91 12.43 7.70
N ARG A 174 7.93 11.99 6.97
CA ARG A 174 9.28 11.81 7.50
C ARG A 174 10.05 13.11 7.49
N PRO A 175 10.63 13.55 8.63
CA PRO A 175 11.33 14.85 8.73
C PRO A 175 12.49 15.02 7.76
N ASN A 176 13.16 13.92 7.36
CA ASN A 176 14.28 13.96 6.43
C ASN A 176 13.86 13.91 4.95
N LYS A 177 12.55 14.02 4.66
CA LYS A 177 11.95 13.97 3.34
C LYS A 177 11.11 15.21 3.02
N GLN A 178 11.38 16.31 3.68
CA GLN A 178 10.68 17.59 3.42
C GLN A 178 10.71 17.96 1.95
N GLY A 179 9.54 18.37 1.43
CA GLY A 179 9.34 18.72 0.02
C GLY A 179 9.07 17.55 -0.92
N GLU A 180 9.21 16.30 -0.48
CA GLU A 180 8.66 15.17 -1.22
C GLU A 180 7.13 15.14 -1.04
N LYS A 181 6.38 15.03 -2.16
CA LYS A 181 4.93 15.01 -2.15
C LYS A 181 4.39 13.63 -2.50
N TRP A 182 3.22 13.34 -1.96
CA TRP A 182 2.48 12.11 -2.17
C TRP A 182 1.12 12.42 -2.77
N LEU A 183 0.73 11.64 -3.78
CA LEU A 183 -0.64 11.54 -4.26
C LEU A 183 -1.31 10.43 -3.46
N ASN A 184 -2.28 10.78 -2.65
CA ASN A 184 -3.13 9.86 -1.93
C ASN A 184 -4.44 9.71 -2.68
N THR A 185 -4.99 8.52 -2.69
CA THR A 185 -6.17 8.22 -3.48
C THR A 185 -7.07 7.23 -2.76
N LEU A 186 -8.37 7.44 -2.86
CA LEU A 186 -9.39 6.56 -2.30
C LEU A 186 -10.39 6.20 -3.39
N TRP A 187 -10.58 4.91 -3.64
CA TRP A 187 -11.50 4.37 -4.64
C TRP A 187 -12.50 3.40 -4.04
N ARG A 188 -13.61 3.21 -4.73
CA ARG A 188 -14.66 2.23 -4.39
C ARG A 188 -14.94 1.31 -5.57
N LYS A 189 -15.13 0.03 -5.28
CA LYS A 189 -15.65 -0.93 -6.23
C LYS A 189 -17.17 -0.82 -6.29
N THR A 190 -17.71 -0.53 -7.46
CA THR A 190 -19.16 -0.47 -7.76
C THR A 190 -19.67 -1.82 -8.27
#